data_d3df3a488cc89f22e2ea5689c0ea131c
#
_entry.id   d3df3a488cc89f22e2ea5689c0ea131c
#
_cell.length_a   1.000
_cell.length_b   1.000
_cell.length_c   1.000
_cell.angle_alpha   90.00
_cell.angle_beta   90.00
_cell.angle_gamma   90.00
#
_symmetry.space_group_name_H-M   'P 1'
#
loop_
_entity.id
_entity.type
_entity.pdbx_description
1 polymer ?
#
loop_
_entity_poly.entity_id
_entity_poly.type
_entity_poly.pdbx_seq_one_letter_code
_entity_poly.pdbx_strand_id
1 'polypeptide(L)'
;MRWGTYFAVCAAVISIGLALGVTMPLVSLRLESWGYDSFAIGVMAATPAVGVLLGASLAGRLAARFGTTGLMQLCLLLGAVSVAGLALVQNYAVWVGLRLFIGVALTVVFILGESWINQLAVEKWRGRLVALYGTGYALSQLSGPLLLTALGTATDAGFWTGVCLLIGGSLILLGRTGAPRVDAHSASGRGLLVFCRKLPAIAWAVMLFAAFEAMMLTLLPIYGLRQGFTQEVALLMVSVVVVGDAVLQLPIGWLADRMSRQLLFRGCGIVLLVSSLAIAPLLHTQLIWPVLVAFGASAGGLFTLSLIMIGERYRDDELVRANAHVAQLWGLGCLIGPLTTGAVSQWLSSHALPLLMATGAFVFIILASRRGAFSEMETASVARS
;
A
#
# COMPACT_ATOMS: atom_id res chain seq x y z
N MET A 1 -7.81 22.81 -18.43
CA MET A 1 -7.73 21.46 -17.86
C MET A 1 -8.71 20.53 -18.59
N ARG A 2 -8.31 19.33 -18.96
CA ARG A 2 -9.21 18.32 -19.58
C ARG A 2 -9.87 17.47 -18.49
N TRP A 3 -10.91 18.00 -17.87
CA TRP A 3 -11.60 17.33 -16.75
C TRP A 3 -12.06 15.91 -17.05
N GLY A 4 -12.60 15.67 -18.27
CA GLY A 4 -13.03 14.33 -18.68
C GLY A 4 -11.89 13.31 -18.70
N THR A 5 -10.66 13.71 -19.07
CA THR A 5 -9.47 12.85 -19.02
C THR A 5 -9.00 12.64 -17.58
N TYR A 6 -9.02 13.70 -16.76
CA TYR A 6 -8.67 13.59 -15.34
C TYR A 6 -9.55 12.56 -14.62
N PHE A 7 -10.88 12.68 -14.73
CA PHE A 7 -11.80 11.73 -14.10
C PHE A 7 -11.69 10.32 -14.67
N ALA A 8 -11.36 10.17 -15.96
CA ALA A 8 -11.16 8.87 -16.56
C ALA A 8 -9.92 8.17 -16.00
N VAL A 9 -8.80 8.88 -15.84
CA VAL A 9 -7.58 8.33 -15.24
C VAL A 9 -7.79 8.01 -13.76
N CYS A 10 -8.46 8.90 -13.00
CA CYS A 10 -8.82 8.63 -11.61
C CYS A 10 -9.70 7.38 -11.49
N ALA A 11 -10.74 7.24 -12.33
CA ALA A 11 -11.63 6.10 -12.32
C ALA A 11 -10.91 4.78 -12.66
N ALA A 12 -9.99 4.80 -13.62
CA ALA A 12 -9.18 3.63 -13.97
C ALA A 12 -8.29 3.18 -12.80
N VAL A 13 -7.71 4.12 -12.03
CA VAL A 13 -6.86 3.77 -10.88
C VAL A 13 -7.70 3.40 -9.64
N ILE A 14 -8.85 4.04 -9.45
CA ILE A 14 -9.84 3.64 -8.44
C ILE A 14 -10.30 2.19 -8.68
N SER A 15 -10.53 1.81 -9.94
CA SER A 15 -10.90 0.43 -10.27
C SER A 15 -9.81 -0.59 -9.90
N ILE A 16 -8.53 -0.22 -10.02
CA ILE A 16 -7.40 -1.03 -9.55
C ILE A 16 -7.44 -1.19 -8.02
N GLY A 17 -7.58 -0.07 -7.30
CA GLY A 17 -7.63 -0.09 -5.84
C GLY A 17 -8.72 -1.03 -5.33
N LEU A 18 -9.94 -0.89 -5.86
CA LEU A 18 -11.07 -1.73 -5.46
C LEU A 18 -10.85 -3.20 -5.85
N ALA A 19 -10.34 -3.48 -7.06
CA ALA A 19 -10.03 -4.84 -7.51
C ALA A 19 -8.99 -5.51 -6.60
N LEU A 20 -7.92 -4.80 -6.23
CA LEU A 20 -6.91 -5.30 -5.28
C LEU A 20 -7.49 -5.49 -3.88
N GLY A 21 -8.28 -4.53 -3.39
CA GLY A 21 -8.90 -4.61 -2.07
C GLY A 21 -9.84 -5.82 -1.91
N VAL A 22 -10.52 -6.24 -2.98
CA VAL A 22 -11.35 -7.46 -3.00
C VAL A 22 -10.51 -8.72 -3.17
N THR A 23 -9.56 -8.71 -4.12
CA THR A 23 -8.86 -9.95 -4.52
C THR A 23 -7.72 -10.33 -3.58
N MET A 24 -7.07 -9.36 -2.91
CA MET A 24 -5.97 -9.68 -1.99
C MET A 24 -6.41 -10.54 -0.81
N PRO A 25 -7.43 -10.17 -0.01
CA PRO A 25 -7.89 -11.02 1.08
C PRO A 25 -8.52 -12.32 0.55
N LEU A 26 -9.24 -12.28 -0.58
CA LEU A 26 -9.87 -13.47 -1.17
C LEU A 26 -8.84 -14.54 -1.54
N VAL A 27 -7.70 -14.16 -2.15
CA VAL A 27 -6.61 -15.10 -2.48
C VAL A 27 -6.08 -15.79 -1.23
N SER A 28 -5.82 -15.04 -0.16
CA SER A 28 -5.30 -15.61 1.08
C SER A 28 -6.32 -16.54 1.75
N LEU A 29 -7.59 -16.14 1.81
CA LEU A 29 -8.68 -16.95 2.36
C LEU A 29 -8.89 -18.25 1.56
N ARG A 30 -8.76 -18.19 0.23
CA ARG A 30 -8.88 -19.37 -0.63
C ARG A 30 -7.72 -20.36 -0.41
N LEU A 31 -6.49 -19.85 -0.27
CA LEU A 31 -5.31 -20.70 0.04
C LEU A 31 -5.46 -21.35 1.43
N GLU A 32 -5.96 -20.62 2.42
CA GLU A 32 -6.25 -21.16 3.75
C GLU A 32 -7.30 -22.29 3.65
N SER A 33 -8.36 -22.09 2.88
CA SER A 33 -9.40 -23.13 2.67
C SER A 33 -8.88 -24.37 1.94
N TRP A 34 -7.82 -24.23 1.14
CA TRP A 34 -7.14 -25.36 0.48
C TRP A 34 -6.09 -26.03 1.38
N GLY A 35 -5.91 -25.55 2.62
CA GLY A 35 -4.99 -26.16 3.59
C GLY A 35 -3.52 -25.78 3.39
N TYR A 36 -3.23 -24.69 2.67
CA TYR A 36 -1.85 -24.19 2.57
C TYR A 36 -1.37 -23.63 3.90
N ASP A 37 -0.08 -23.80 4.17
CA ASP A 37 0.56 -23.31 5.37
C ASP A 37 0.77 -21.78 5.36
N SER A 38 1.13 -21.23 6.54
CA SER A 38 1.35 -19.79 6.70
C SER A 38 2.46 -19.26 5.79
N PHE A 39 3.51 -20.05 5.57
CA PHE A 39 4.62 -19.62 4.74
C PHE A 39 4.21 -19.51 3.27
N ALA A 40 3.50 -20.50 2.74
CA ALA A 40 2.97 -20.47 1.37
C ALA A 40 2.04 -19.29 1.14
N ILE A 41 1.13 -18.99 2.11
CA ILE A 41 0.25 -17.82 2.06
C ILE A 41 1.07 -16.52 2.09
N GLY A 42 2.11 -16.45 2.93
CA GLY A 42 3.02 -15.30 3.00
C GLY A 42 3.78 -15.07 1.68
N VAL A 43 4.27 -16.13 1.04
CA VAL A 43 4.91 -16.06 -0.29
C VAL A 43 3.93 -15.54 -1.34
N MET A 44 2.70 -16.07 -1.36
CA MET A 44 1.66 -15.64 -2.28
C MET A 44 1.29 -14.16 -2.07
N ALA A 45 1.22 -13.70 -0.82
CA ALA A 45 0.95 -12.31 -0.46
C ALA A 45 2.08 -11.36 -0.88
N ALA A 46 3.33 -11.80 -0.79
CA ALA A 46 4.53 -11.04 -1.16
C ALA A 46 4.80 -11.02 -2.67
N THR A 47 4.31 -11.99 -3.42
CA THR A 47 4.60 -12.14 -4.86
C THR A 47 4.30 -10.90 -5.70
N PRO A 48 3.16 -10.18 -5.52
CA PRO A 48 2.90 -8.96 -6.27
C PRO A 48 3.94 -7.87 -6.06
N ALA A 49 4.59 -7.81 -4.88
CA ALA A 49 5.61 -6.81 -4.60
C ALA A 49 6.86 -6.98 -5.49
N VAL A 50 7.22 -8.21 -5.84
CA VAL A 50 8.25 -8.47 -6.85
C VAL A 50 7.81 -7.90 -8.20
N GLY A 51 6.54 -8.09 -8.56
CA GLY A 51 5.93 -7.50 -9.75
C GLY A 51 5.95 -5.96 -9.73
N VAL A 52 5.71 -5.34 -8.58
CA VAL A 52 5.80 -3.88 -8.39
C VAL A 52 7.20 -3.38 -8.72
N LEU A 53 8.24 -4.01 -8.20
CA LEU A 53 9.64 -3.62 -8.45
C LEU A 53 10.01 -3.77 -9.94
N LEU A 54 9.56 -4.85 -10.57
CA LEU A 54 9.76 -5.07 -12.00
C LEU A 54 8.96 -4.09 -12.85
N GLY A 55 7.69 -3.88 -12.55
CA GLY A 55 6.79 -2.94 -13.24
C GLY A 55 7.32 -1.52 -13.20
N ALA A 56 7.80 -1.07 -12.05
CA ALA A 56 8.39 0.26 -11.87
C ALA A 56 9.62 0.47 -12.79
N SER A 57 10.45 -0.56 -12.98
CA SER A 57 11.63 -0.48 -13.85
C SER A 57 11.29 -0.50 -15.35
N LEU A 58 10.15 -1.09 -15.71
CA LEU A 58 9.72 -1.30 -17.09
C LEU A 58 8.79 -0.21 -17.61
N ALA A 59 8.05 0.48 -16.75
CA ALA A 59 6.96 1.40 -17.09
C ALA A 59 7.38 2.44 -18.12
N GLY A 60 8.49 3.14 -17.92
CA GLY A 60 8.95 4.19 -18.86
C GLY A 60 9.35 3.64 -20.22
N ARG A 61 10.09 2.51 -20.27
CA ARG A 61 10.52 1.87 -21.52
C ARG A 61 9.33 1.37 -22.34
N LEU A 62 8.37 0.73 -21.68
CA LEU A 62 7.17 0.22 -22.33
C LEU A 62 6.26 1.36 -22.79
N ALA A 63 6.12 2.43 -22.01
CA ALA A 63 5.33 3.60 -22.39
C ALA A 63 5.92 4.32 -23.63
N ALA A 64 7.24 4.40 -23.73
CA ALA A 64 7.91 4.96 -24.92
C ALA A 64 7.64 4.13 -26.19
N ARG A 65 7.48 2.80 -26.05
CA ARG A 65 7.27 1.89 -27.19
C ARG A 65 5.80 1.76 -27.61
N PHE A 66 4.88 1.62 -26.64
CA PHE A 66 3.47 1.30 -26.90
C PHE A 66 2.54 2.52 -26.74
N GLY A 67 3.07 3.64 -26.28
CA GLY A 67 2.27 4.81 -25.89
C GLY A 67 1.58 4.64 -24.56
N THR A 68 1.46 5.72 -23.80
CA THR A 68 0.97 5.67 -22.40
C THR A 68 -0.45 5.14 -22.28
N THR A 69 -1.40 5.65 -23.09
CA THR A 69 -2.81 5.22 -23.03
C THR A 69 -2.99 3.76 -23.43
N GLY A 70 -2.39 3.34 -24.54
CA GLY A 70 -2.48 1.96 -25.03
C GLY A 70 -1.85 0.97 -24.05
N LEU A 71 -0.71 1.34 -23.45
CA LEU A 71 -0.07 0.51 -22.43
C LEU A 71 -0.92 0.38 -21.16
N MET A 72 -1.54 1.47 -20.69
CA MET A 72 -2.43 1.42 -19.53
C MET A 72 -3.62 0.49 -19.79
N GLN A 73 -4.25 0.60 -20.96
CA GLN A 73 -5.36 -0.29 -21.35
C GLN A 73 -4.92 -1.75 -21.45
N LEU A 74 -3.79 -2.02 -22.09
CA LEU A 74 -3.23 -3.37 -22.19
C LEU A 74 -2.93 -3.96 -20.81
N CYS A 75 -2.32 -3.21 -19.92
CA CYS A 75 -2.02 -3.66 -18.56
C CYS A 75 -3.28 -3.91 -17.73
N LEU A 76 -4.32 -3.09 -17.86
CA LEU A 76 -5.61 -3.34 -17.20
C LEU A 76 -6.27 -4.64 -17.72
N LEU A 77 -6.24 -4.88 -19.03
CA LEU A 77 -6.75 -6.13 -19.61
C LEU A 77 -5.94 -7.35 -19.22
N LEU A 78 -4.59 -7.25 -19.20
CA LEU A 78 -3.72 -8.33 -18.70
C LEU A 78 -3.97 -8.60 -17.22
N GLY A 79 -4.19 -7.55 -16.43
CA GLY A 79 -4.62 -7.68 -15.04
C GLY A 79 -5.96 -8.42 -14.91
N ALA A 80 -6.95 -8.05 -15.73
CA ALA A 80 -8.26 -8.71 -15.74
C ALA A 80 -8.15 -10.20 -16.13
N VAL A 81 -7.38 -10.52 -17.17
CA VAL A 81 -7.10 -11.92 -17.57
C VAL A 81 -6.40 -12.69 -16.44
N SER A 82 -5.45 -12.06 -15.77
CA SER A 82 -4.74 -12.69 -14.65
C SER A 82 -5.68 -12.94 -13.46
N VAL A 83 -6.57 -12.00 -13.13
CA VAL A 83 -7.59 -12.19 -12.08
C VAL A 83 -8.62 -13.27 -12.48
N ALA A 84 -9.03 -13.32 -13.75
CA ALA A 84 -9.88 -14.41 -14.26
C ALA A 84 -9.17 -15.78 -14.15
N GLY A 85 -7.86 -15.82 -14.41
CA GLY A 85 -7.03 -17.01 -14.21
C GLY A 85 -7.03 -17.51 -12.75
N LEU A 86 -7.06 -16.59 -11.77
CA LEU A 86 -7.19 -16.97 -10.35
C LEU A 86 -8.56 -17.62 -10.04
N ALA A 87 -9.64 -17.22 -10.73
CA ALA A 87 -10.95 -17.84 -10.58
C ALA A 87 -11.03 -19.24 -11.24
N LEU A 88 -10.39 -19.39 -12.40
CA LEU A 88 -10.56 -20.58 -13.24
C LEU A 88 -9.57 -21.72 -12.92
N VAL A 89 -8.39 -21.39 -12.38
CA VAL A 89 -7.29 -22.36 -12.19
C VAL A 89 -6.96 -22.51 -10.71
N GLN A 90 -7.19 -23.67 -10.14
CA GLN A 90 -6.87 -23.96 -8.73
C GLN A 90 -5.49 -24.62 -8.63
N ASN A 91 -4.44 -23.85 -8.90
CA ASN A 91 -3.05 -24.32 -8.82
C ASN A 91 -2.14 -23.23 -8.24
N TYR A 92 -1.43 -23.55 -7.17
CA TYR A 92 -0.58 -22.60 -6.45
C TYR A 92 0.51 -21.98 -7.34
N ALA A 93 1.24 -22.78 -8.12
CA ALA A 93 2.32 -22.29 -8.97
C ALA A 93 1.82 -21.34 -10.06
N VAL A 94 0.66 -21.67 -10.64
CA VAL A 94 -0.02 -20.78 -11.61
C VAL A 94 -0.44 -19.49 -10.93
N TRP A 95 -0.98 -19.55 -9.71
CA TRP A 95 -1.38 -18.37 -8.94
C TRP A 95 -0.19 -17.45 -8.63
N VAL A 96 0.98 -18.01 -8.26
CA VAL A 96 2.22 -17.24 -8.06
C VAL A 96 2.56 -16.47 -9.34
N GLY A 97 2.53 -17.11 -10.51
CA GLY A 97 2.78 -16.45 -11.79
C GLY A 97 1.77 -15.34 -12.10
N LEU A 98 0.47 -15.62 -11.95
CA LEU A 98 -0.60 -14.64 -12.16
C LEU A 98 -0.49 -13.45 -11.21
N ARG A 99 -0.18 -13.66 -9.95
CA ARG A 99 0.03 -12.60 -8.93
C ARG A 99 1.25 -11.73 -9.26
N LEU A 100 2.32 -12.32 -9.78
CA LEU A 100 3.48 -11.58 -10.27
C LEU A 100 3.07 -10.66 -11.44
N PHE A 101 2.35 -11.20 -12.43
CA PHE A 101 1.85 -10.42 -13.57
C PHE A 101 0.89 -9.30 -13.16
N ILE A 102 -0.02 -9.57 -12.22
CA ILE A 102 -0.90 -8.54 -11.63
C ILE A 102 -0.04 -7.42 -11.03
N GLY A 103 0.97 -7.74 -10.25
CA GLY A 103 1.89 -6.76 -9.66
C GLY A 103 2.56 -5.89 -10.71
N VAL A 104 3.13 -6.49 -11.77
CA VAL A 104 3.75 -5.75 -12.89
C VAL A 104 2.74 -4.85 -13.58
N ALA A 105 1.62 -5.42 -14.03
CA ALA A 105 0.65 -4.74 -14.87
C ALA A 105 0.00 -3.54 -14.15
N LEU A 106 -0.47 -3.75 -12.92
CA LEU A 106 -1.18 -2.71 -12.18
C LEU A 106 -0.23 -1.60 -11.71
N THR A 107 1.03 -1.92 -11.41
CA THR A 107 2.06 -0.91 -11.09
C THR A 107 2.35 -0.02 -12.29
N VAL A 108 2.46 -0.57 -13.47
CA VAL A 108 2.64 0.23 -14.70
C VAL A 108 1.48 1.22 -14.86
N VAL A 109 0.24 0.76 -14.69
CA VAL A 109 -0.94 1.65 -14.77
C VAL A 109 -0.91 2.73 -13.70
N PHE A 110 -0.54 2.39 -12.46
CA PHE A 110 -0.45 3.34 -11.36
C PHE A 110 0.56 4.45 -11.66
N ILE A 111 1.78 4.10 -12.05
CA ILE A 111 2.87 5.05 -12.37
C ILE A 111 2.48 5.95 -13.54
N LEU A 112 1.93 5.39 -14.60
CA LEU A 112 1.51 6.15 -15.78
C LEU A 112 0.30 7.05 -15.48
N GLY A 113 -0.64 6.58 -14.65
CA GLY A 113 -1.78 7.34 -14.17
C GLY A 113 -1.34 8.55 -13.36
N GLU A 114 -0.44 8.36 -12.39
CA GLU A 114 0.13 9.43 -11.57
C GLU A 114 0.86 10.48 -12.43
N SER A 115 1.69 10.04 -13.38
CA SER A 115 2.35 10.92 -14.32
C SER A 115 1.36 11.72 -15.16
N TRP A 116 0.28 11.08 -15.61
CA TRP A 116 -0.75 11.75 -16.41
C TRP A 116 -1.52 12.78 -15.59
N ILE A 117 -1.91 12.46 -14.36
CA ILE A 117 -2.56 13.39 -13.44
C ILE A 117 -1.67 14.60 -13.16
N ASN A 118 -0.39 14.39 -12.90
CA ASN A 118 0.58 15.47 -12.65
C ASN A 118 0.69 16.43 -13.85
N GLN A 119 0.60 15.95 -15.09
CA GLN A 119 0.64 16.79 -16.29
C GLN A 119 -0.70 17.50 -16.60
N LEU A 120 -1.83 16.85 -16.32
CA LEU A 120 -3.16 17.44 -16.51
C LEU A 120 -3.44 18.54 -15.48
N ALA A 121 -2.85 18.45 -14.31
CA ALA A 121 -3.11 19.36 -13.21
C ALA A 121 -2.53 20.75 -13.47
N VAL A 122 -3.39 21.77 -13.43
CA VAL A 122 -2.97 23.17 -13.44
C VAL A 122 -2.15 23.43 -12.19
N GLU A 123 -1.04 24.16 -12.30
CA GLU A 123 -0.07 24.40 -11.22
C GLU A 123 -0.72 24.85 -9.91
N LYS A 124 -1.67 25.78 -10.00
CA LYS A 124 -2.47 26.30 -8.85
C LYS A 124 -3.21 25.21 -8.06
N TRP A 125 -3.58 24.08 -8.71
CA TRP A 125 -4.42 23.02 -8.12
C TRP A 125 -3.71 21.66 -8.08
N ARG A 126 -2.46 21.58 -8.55
CA ARG A 126 -1.73 20.31 -8.72
C ARG A 126 -1.73 19.47 -7.45
N GLY A 127 -1.33 20.05 -6.31
CA GLY A 127 -1.30 19.33 -5.04
C GLY A 127 -2.65 18.74 -4.64
N ARG A 128 -3.75 19.52 -4.80
CA ARG A 128 -5.11 19.06 -4.46
C ARG A 128 -5.58 17.94 -5.39
N LEU A 129 -5.27 18.02 -6.67
CA LEU A 129 -5.71 17.04 -7.66
C LEU A 129 -4.94 15.73 -7.52
N VAL A 130 -3.63 15.78 -7.24
CA VAL A 130 -2.82 14.60 -6.94
C VAL A 130 -3.26 13.97 -5.61
N ALA A 131 -3.55 14.79 -4.58
CA ALA A 131 -4.07 14.28 -3.32
C ALA A 131 -5.44 13.59 -3.50
N LEU A 132 -6.35 14.18 -4.29
CA LEU A 132 -7.66 13.57 -4.57
C LEU A 132 -7.52 12.22 -5.31
N TYR A 133 -6.58 12.13 -6.26
CA TYR A 133 -6.24 10.89 -6.95
C TYR A 133 -5.74 9.82 -5.99
N GLY A 134 -4.74 10.14 -5.15
CA GLY A 134 -4.19 9.21 -4.17
C GLY A 134 -5.21 8.77 -3.12
N THR A 135 -6.00 9.73 -2.58
CA THR A 135 -7.07 9.42 -1.63
C THR A 135 -8.16 8.56 -2.26
N GLY A 136 -8.54 8.82 -3.52
CA GLY A 136 -9.50 8.01 -4.24
C GLY A 136 -9.03 6.55 -4.41
N TYR A 137 -7.76 6.34 -4.75
CA TYR A 137 -7.15 5.01 -4.81
C TYR A 137 -7.18 4.33 -3.44
N ALA A 138 -6.67 4.99 -2.40
CA ALA A 138 -6.64 4.43 -1.06
C ALA A 138 -8.04 4.03 -0.57
N LEU A 139 -9.02 4.95 -0.63
CA LEU A 139 -10.40 4.65 -0.23
C LEU A 139 -11.02 3.49 -1.03
N SER A 140 -10.72 3.37 -2.32
CA SER A 140 -11.22 2.26 -3.12
C SER A 140 -10.62 0.92 -2.69
N GLN A 141 -9.33 0.86 -2.42
CA GLN A 141 -8.67 -0.33 -1.91
C GLN A 141 -9.22 -0.73 -0.53
N LEU A 142 -9.44 0.25 0.32
CA LEU A 142 -9.97 0.08 1.67
C LEU A 142 -11.43 -0.40 1.70
N SER A 143 -12.25 -0.04 0.71
CA SER A 143 -13.63 -0.52 0.60
C SER A 143 -13.73 -1.97 0.08
N GLY A 144 -12.63 -2.50 -0.46
CA GLY A 144 -12.59 -3.87 -0.99
C GLY A 144 -13.00 -4.98 -0.01
N PRO A 145 -12.44 -5.05 1.21
CA PRO A 145 -12.85 -6.04 2.20
C PRO A 145 -14.33 -5.96 2.59
N LEU A 146 -14.89 -4.74 2.66
CA LEU A 146 -16.33 -4.54 2.90
C LEU A 146 -17.18 -5.11 1.73
N LEU A 147 -16.75 -4.82 0.50
CA LEU A 147 -17.39 -5.36 -0.68
C LEU A 147 -17.28 -6.89 -0.72
N LEU A 148 -16.13 -7.45 -0.35
CA LEU A 148 -15.93 -8.89 -0.27
C LEU A 148 -16.83 -9.54 0.78
N THR A 149 -17.07 -8.88 1.92
CA THR A 149 -18.03 -9.35 2.93
C THR A 149 -19.44 -9.42 2.37
N ALA A 150 -19.85 -8.45 1.55
CA ALA A 150 -21.18 -8.44 0.91
C ALA A 150 -21.31 -9.48 -0.21
N LEU A 151 -20.24 -9.72 -0.99
CA LEU A 151 -20.22 -10.72 -2.07
C LEU A 151 -20.12 -12.16 -1.56
N GLY A 152 -19.57 -12.33 -0.36
CA GLY A 152 -19.20 -13.63 0.19
C GLY A 152 -17.89 -14.16 -0.43
N THR A 153 -17.27 -15.09 0.26
CA THR A 153 -15.97 -15.65 -0.13
C THR A 153 -16.05 -17.10 -0.59
N ALA A 154 -17.22 -17.72 -0.45
CA ALA A 154 -17.45 -19.10 -0.87
C ALA A 154 -17.49 -19.26 -2.40
N THR A 155 -17.84 -18.20 -3.11
CA THR A 155 -17.94 -18.17 -4.57
C THR A 155 -16.77 -17.40 -5.20
N ASP A 156 -16.65 -17.46 -6.51
CA ASP A 156 -15.65 -16.70 -7.27
C ASP A 156 -16.15 -15.28 -7.63
N ALA A 157 -17.28 -14.83 -7.04
CA ALA A 157 -17.86 -13.52 -7.30
C ALA A 157 -16.87 -12.36 -7.07
N GLY A 158 -16.02 -12.46 -6.04
CA GLY A 158 -14.98 -11.48 -5.77
C GLY A 158 -13.93 -11.36 -6.88
N PHE A 159 -13.50 -12.50 -7.47
CA PHE A 159 -12.58 -12.47 -8.63
C PHE A 159 -13.27 -11.88 -9.86
N TRP A 160 -14.49 -12.28 -10.17
CA TRP A 160 -15.24 -11.75 -11.31
C TRP A 160 -15.54 -10.25 -11.16
N THR A 161 -15.81 -9.80 -9.94
CA THR A 161 -15.92 -8.36 -9.64
C THR A 161 -14.61 -7.64 -9.96
N GLY A 162 -13.46 -8.18 -9.56
CA GLY A 162 -12.15 -7.65 -9.92
C GLY A 162 -11.92 -7.57 -11.44
N VAL A 163 -12.32 -8.62 -12.17
CA VAL A 163 -12.29 -8.65 -13.66
C VAL A 163 -13.13 -7.52 -14.25
N CYS A 164 -14.39 -7.39 -13.82
CA CYS A 164 -15.29 -6.35 -14.32
C CYS A 164 -14.75 -4.94 -14.04
N LEU A 165 -14.19 -4.71 -12.86
CA LEU A 165 -13.58 -3.42 -12.48
C LEU A 165 -12.40 -3.07 -13.38
N LEU A 166 -11.49 -4.02 -13.63
CA LEU A 166 -10.30 -3.78 -14.48
C LEU A 166 -10.69 -3.58 -15.95
N ILE A 167 -11.64 -4.35 -16.47
CA ILE A 167 -12.18 -4.14 -17.82
C ILE A 167 -12.86 -2.76 -17.90
N GLY A 168 -13.70 -2.40 -16.93
CA GLY A 168 -14.35 -1.11 -16.84
C GLY A 168 -13.34 0.04 -16.83
N GLY A 169 -12.28 -0.07 -16.04
CA GLY A 169 -11.15 0.88 -16.02
C GLY A 169 -10.48 1.03 -17.39
N SER A 170 -10.28 -0.08 -18.12
CA SER A 170 -9.74 -0.05 -19.49
C SER A 170 -10.67 0.64 -20.47
N LEU A 171 -11.98 0.35 -20.41
CA LEU A 171 -12.99 0.95 -21.30
C LEU A 171 -13.13 2.47 -21.08
N ILE A 172 -13.04 2.94 -19.84
CA ILE A 172 -13.12 4.38 -19.51
C ILE A 172 -11.94 5.17 -20.14
N LEU A 173 -10.80 4.52 -20.38
CA LEU A 173 -9.64 5.13 -21.04
C LEU A 173 -9.76 5.14 -22.59
N LEU A 174 -10.77 4.51 -23.18
CA LEU A 174 -10.95 4.51 -24.63
C LEU A 174 -11.14 5.93 -25.16
N GLY A 175 -10.46 6.25 -26.25
CA GLY A 175 -10.54 7.56 -26.91
C GLY A 175 -9.87 8.70 -26.16
N ARG A 176 -9.22 8.44 -25.01
CA ARG A 176 -8.48 9.49 -24.28
C ARG A 176 -7.12 9.72 -24.93
N THR A 177 -6.84 10.97 -25.27
CA THR A 177 -5.62 11.42 -25.92
C THR A 177 -4.86 12.42 -25.05
N GLY A 178 -3.57 12.66 -25.40
CA GLY A 178 -2.75 13.65 -24.70
C GLY A 178 -2.08 13.10 -23.43
N ALA A 179 -1.84 11.79 -23.40
CA ALA A 179 -1.05 11.16 -22.35
C ALA A 179 0.43 11.59 -22.44
N PRO A 180 1.13 11.70 -21.29
CA PRO A 180 2.52 12.11 -21.24
C PRO A 180 3.46 11.15 -21.96
N ARG A 181 4.55 11.69 -22.50
CA ARG A 181 5.75 10.89 -22.75
C ARG A 181 6.48 10.77 -21.42
N VAL A 182 6.63 9.56 -20.94
CA VAL A 182 7.35 9.29 -19.70
C VAL A 182 8.81 9.01 -20.03
N ASP A 183 9.71 9.87 -19.56
CA ASP A 183 11.15 9.64 -19.68
C ASP A 183 11.58 8.57 -18.68
N ALA A 184 12.43 7.64 -19.16
CA ALA A 184 12.92 6.52 -18.36
C ALA A 184 14.03 6.97 -17.38
N HIS A 185 13.66 7.68 -16.30
CA HIS A 185 14.60 7.97 -15.22
C HIS A 185 14.52 6.87 -14.16
N SER A 186 15.46 5.94 -14.21
CA SER A 186 15.62 4.91 -13.17
C SER A 186 16.34 5.50 -11.96
N ALA A 187 15.71 5.49 -10.79
CA ALA A 187 16.40 5.77 -9.53
C ALA A 187 17.51 4.74 -9.30
N SER A 188 18.76 5.18 -9.11
CA SER A 188 19.88 4.28 -8.90
C SER A 188 19.83 3.68 -7.49
N GLY A 189 20.14 2.38 -7.35
CA GLY A 189 20.17 1.70 -6.05
C GLY A 189 21.17 2.31 -5.04
N ARG A 190 22.23 2.99 -5.50
CA ARG A 190 23.16 3.73 -4.64
C ARG A 190 22.48 4.91 -3.95
N GLY A 191 21.53 5.58 -4.61
CA GLY A 191 20.75 6.68 -4.03
C GLY A 191 19.87 6.24 -2.87
N LEU A 192 19.26 5.04 -2.93
CA LEU A 192 18.45 4.49 -1.87
C LEU A 192 19.22 4.27 -0.57
N LEU A 193 20.43 3.70 -0.64
CA LEU A 193 21.27 3.50 0.55
C LEU A 193 21.67 4.84 1.21
N VAL A 194 21.97 5.85 0.40
CA VAL A 194 22.25 7.20 0.90
C VAL A 194 21.01 7.79 1.57
N PHE A 195 19.84 7.65 0.96
CA PHE A 195 18.56 8.08 1.53
C PHE A 195 18.28 7.41 2.89
N CYS A 196 18.44 6.09 2.98
CA CYS A 196 18.25 5.34 4.22
C CYS A 196 19.24 5.75 5.32
N ARG A 197 20.48 6.09 4.96
CA ARG A 197 21.48 6.58 5.93
C ARG A 197 21.19 7.98 6.42
N LYS A 198 20.70 8.86 5.53
CA LYS A 198 20.37 10.26 5.88
C LYS A 198 19.08 10.37 6.69
N LEU A 199 18.08 9.54 6.41
CA LEU A 199 16.75 9.56 7.00
C LEU A 199 16.31 8.18 7.50
N PRO A 200 17.04 7.54 8.42
CA PRO A 200 16.80 6.15 8.79
C PRO A 200 15.41 5.92 9.41
N ALA A 201 14.93 6.84 10.24
CA ALA A 201 13.61 6.74 10.87
C ALA A 201 12.47 6.86 9.84
N ILE A 202 12.60 7.78 8.87
CA ILE A 202 11.61 7.96 7.81
C ILE A 202 11.61 6.77 6.85
N ALA A 203 12.81 6.32 6.43
CA ALA A 203 12.94 5.16 5.55
C ALA A 203 12.34 3.89 6.18
N TRP A 204 12.59 3.67 7.48
CA TRP A 204 12.02 2.56 8.22
C TRP A 204 10.51 2.69 8.38
N ALA A 205 9.98 3.88 8.68
CA ALA A 205 8.55 4.13 8.83
C ALA A 205 7.77 3.85 7.53
N VAL A 206 8.30 4.28 6.38
CA VAL A 206 7.71 3.99 5.05
C VAL A 206 7.69 2.49 4.79
N MET A 207 8.80 1.80 5.02
CA MET A 207 8.89 0.35 4.82
C MET A 207 7.97 -0.41 5.78
N LEU A 208 7.90 0.01 7.05
CA LEU A 208 7.02 -0.58 8.07
C LEU A 208 5.55 -0.39 7.71
N PHE A 209 5.15 0.79 7.22
CA PHE A 209 3.78 1.03 6.79
C PHE A 209 3.40 0.18 5.55
N ALA A 210 4.29 0.06 4.59
CA ALA A 210 4.04 -0.79 3.42
C ALA A 210 3.92 -2.28 3.79
N ALA A 211 4.76 -2.74 4.74
CA ALA A 211 4.62 -4.07 5.33
C ALA A 211 3.27 -4.24 6.04
N PHE A 212 2.89 -3.26 6.87
CA PHE A 212 1.60 -3.20 7.55
C PHE A 212 0.45 -3.34 6.55
N GLU A 213 0.38 -2.50 5.52
CA GLU A 213 -0.71 -2.50 4.54
C GLU A 213 -0.84 -3.86 3.84
N ALA A 214 0.28 -4.42 3.35
CA ALA A 214 0.28 -5.71 2.69
C ALA A 214 -0.18 -6.84 3.62
N MET A 215 0.25 -6.83 4.89
CA MET A 215 -0.15 -7.83 5.89
C MET A 215 -1.62 -7.68 6.31
N MET A 216 -2.11 -6.45 6.47
CA MET A 216 -3.51 -6.21 6.87
C MET A 216 -4.49 -6.75 5.84
N LEU A 217 -4.24 -6.51 4.56
CA LEU A 217 -5.13 -6.99 3.49
C LEU A 217 -5.04 -8.51 3.25
N THR A 218 -3.91 -9.13 3.55
CA THR A 218 -3.67 -10.54 3.17
C THR A 218 -3.63 -11.50 4.35
N LEU A 219 -2.97 -11.14 5.44
CA LEU A 219 -2.69 -12.04 6.56
C LEU A 219 -3.55 -11.77 7.81
N LEU A 220 -4.09 -10.57 8.00
CA LEU A 220 -4.97 -10.30 9.13
C LEU A 220 -6.26 -11.14 9.09
N PRO A 221 -6.93 -11.35 7.93
CA PRO A 221 -8.07 -12.26 7.87
C PRO A 221 -7.70 -13.68 8.28
N ILE A 222 -6.52 -14.16 7.82
CA ILE A 222 -6.02 -15.50 8.17
C ILE A 222 -5.71 -15.61 9.66
N TYR A 223 -5.09 -14.56 10.23
CA TYR A 223 -4.84 -14.48 11.66
C TYR A 223 -6.15 -14.59 12.45
N GLY A 224 -7.19 -13.83 12.08
CA GLY A 224 -8.50 -13.90 12.71
C GLY A 224 -9.11 -15.30 12.65
N LEU A 225 -9.11 -15.94 11.49
CA LEU A 225 -9.62 -17.31 11.32
C LEU A 225 -8.89 -18.31 12.22
N ARG A 226 -7.56 -18.27 12.26
CA ARG A 226 -6.74 -19.18 13.07
C ARG A 226 -6.87 -18.94 14.58
N GLN A 227 -7.35 -17.76 14.98
CA GLN A 227 -7.71 -17.46 16.36
C GLN A 227 -9.16 -17.80 16.69
N GLY A 228 -9.88 -18.48 15.78
CA GLY A 228 -11.22 -18.99 16.02
C GLY A 228 -12.36 -18.03 15.69
N PHE A 229 -12.10 -16.90 15.04
CA PHE A 229 -13.16 -16.00 14.57
C PHE A 229 -13.82 -16.52 13.28
N THR A 230 -15.06 -16.13 13.09
CA THR A 230 -15.75 -16.36 11.79
C THR A 230 -15.09 -15.50 10.69
N GLN A 231 -15.25 -15.90 9.46
CA GLN A 231 -14.69 -15.19 8.32
C GLN A 231 -15.23 -13.75 8.20
N GLU A 232 -16.48 -13.52 8.55
CA GLU A 232 -17.09 -12.20 8.57
C GLU A 232 -16.40 -11.28 9.60
N VAL A 233 -16.16 -11.79 10.82
CA VAL A 233 -15.47 -11.04 11.86
C VAL A 233 -14.01 -10.79 11.47
N ALA A 234 -13.33 -11.75 10.86
CA ALA A 234 -11.96 -11.59 10.40
C ALA A 234 -11.83 -10.50 9.31
N LEU A 235 -12.78 -10.42 8.36
CA LEU A 235 -12.84 -9.34 7.36
C LEU A 235 -13.25 -7.99 7.99
N LEU A 236 -14.14 -8.02 9.01
CA LEU A 236 -14.49 -6.81 9.75
C LEU A 236 -13.27 -6.24 10.49
N MET A 237 -12.40 -7.09 11.07
CA MET A 237 -11.15 -6.64 11.70
C MET A 237 -10.28 -5.86 10.71
N VAL A 238 -10.14 -6.34 9.46
CA VAL A 238 -9.42 -5.61 8.41
C VAL A 238 -10.05 -4.25 8.17
N SER A 239 -11.37 -4.23 8.00
CA SER A 239 -12.12 -2.99 7.73
C SER A 239 -11.95 -1.96 8.86
N VAL A 240 -11.95 -2.40 10.12
CA VAL A 240 -11.76 -1.53 11.29
C VAL A 240 -10.35 -0.95 11.32
N VAL A 241 -9.31 -1.75 11.07
CA VAL A 241 -7.92 -1.27 10.99
C VAL A 241 -7.78 -0.20 9.91
N VAL A 242 -8.37 -0.47 8.77
CA VAL A 242 -8.34 0.40 7.59
C VAL A 242 -9.09 1.73 7.84
N VAL A 243 -10.26 1.67 8.49
CA VAL A 243 -10.98 2.87 8.92
C VAL A 243 -10.13 3.69 9.89
N GLY A 244 -9.44 3.03 10.82
CA GLY A 244 -8.49 3.68 11.73
C GLY A 244 -7.40 4.42 10.96
N ASP A 245 -6.79 3.77 9.98
CA ASP A 245 -5.78 4.38 9.10
C ASP A 245 -6.34 5.58 8.32
N ALA A 246 -7.42 5.41 7.58
CA ALA A 246 -7.93 6.43 6.67
C ALA A 246 -8.53 7.65 7.42
N VAL A 247 -9.35 7.41 8.46
CA VAL A 247 -10.10 8.48 9.15
C VAL A 247 -9.16 9.33 10.00
N LEU A 248 -8.17 8.71 10.66
CA LEU A 248 -7.28 9.44 11.55
C LEU A 248 -6.07 10.09 10.86
N GLN A 249 -5.84 9.84 9.57
CA GLN A 249 -4.84 10.59 8.78
C GLN A 249 -5.14 12.10 8.75
N LEU A 250 -6.42 12.51 8.62
CA LEU A 250 -6.80 13.92 8.62
C LEU A 250 -6.53 14.61 9.96
N PRO A 251 -6.99 14.09 11.13
CA PRO A 251 -6.60 14.61 12.43
C PRO A 251 -5.10 14.64 12.69
N ILE A 252 -4.36 13.62 12.26
CA ILE A 252 -2.90 13.58 12.40
C ILE A 252 -2.24 14.69 11.57
N GLY A 253 -2.67 14.89 10.31
CA GLY A 253 -2.20 16.01 9.48
C GLY A 253 -2.45 17.37 10.14
N TRP A 254 -3.67 17.60 10.65
CA TRP A 254 -4.03 18.82 11.37
C TRP A 254 -3.21 19.00 12.67
N LEU A 255 -2.94 17.92 13.38
CA LEU A 255 -2.12 17.95 14.59
C LEU A 255 -0.65 18.24 14.28
N ALA A 256 -0.14 17.75 13.14
CA ALA A 256 1.20 18.02 12.63
C ALA A 256 1.45 19.51 12.32
N ASP A 257 0.39 20.28 12.04
CA ASP A 257 0.48 21.73 11.85
C ASP A 257 0.54 22.53 13.17
N ARG A 258 0.17 21.89 14.30
CA ARG A 258 0.06 22.55 15.62
C ARG A 258 1.05 22.07 16.66
N MET A 259 1.66 20.92 16.45
CA MET A 259 2.61 20.29 17.36
C MET A 259 3.94 20.01 16.67
N SER A 260 4.97 19.75 17.45
CA SER A 260 6.23 19.24 16.91
C SER A 260 5.99 17.91 16.17
N ARG A 261 6.27 17.91 14.85
CA ARG A 261 6.13 16.73 13.99
C ARG A 261 6.95 15.55 14.48
N GLN A 262 8.12 15.82 15.05
CA GLN A 262 8.98 14.79 15.64
C GLN A 262 8.34 14.14 16.86
N LEU A 263 7.69 14.94 17.72
CA LEU A 263 6.96 14.41 18.87
C LEU A 263 5.78 13.55 18.43
N LEU A 264 5.00 14.05 17.47
CA LEU A 264 3.85 13.32 16.91
C LEU A 264 4.30 12.02 16.23
N PHE A 265 5.40 12.06 15.47
CA PHE A 265 5.98 10.91 14.79
C PHE A 265 6.39 9.81 15.77
N ARG A 266 7.09 10.19 16.86
CA ARG A 266 7.43 9.27 17.95
C ARG A 266 6.18 8.76 18.66
N GLY A 267 5.20 9.63 18.89
CA GLY A 267 3.91 9.26 19.48
C GLY A 267 3.18 8.19 18.67
N CYS A 268 3.10 8.34 17.35
CA CYS A 268 2.54 7.31 16.47
C CYS A 268 3.30 5.98 16.60
N GLY A 269 4.64 6.02 16.68
CA GLY A 269 5.43 4.80 16.90
C GLY A 269 5.15 4.11 18.23
N ILE A 270 4.98 4.88 19.30
CA ILE A 270 4.63 4.33 20.63
C ILE A 270 3.22 3.74 20.61
N VAL A 271 2.24 4.43 20.04
CA VAL A 271 0.87 3.91 19.90
C VAL A 271 0.86 2.64 19.04
N LEU A 272 1.62 2.59 17.96
CA LEU A 272 1.76 1.39 17.14
C LEU A 272 2.34 0.21 17.92
N LEU A 273 3.38 0.45 18.73
CA LEU A 273 3.98 -0.57 19.57
C LEU A 273 2.97 -1.10 20.61
N VAL A 274 2.33 -0.20 21.35
CA VAL A 274 1.38 -0.57 22.43
C VAL A 274 0.17 -1.28 21.85
N SER A 275 -0.44 -0.77 20.78
CA SER A 275 -1.58 -1.41 20.13
C SER A 275 -1.22 -2.78 19.56
N SER A 276 -0.05 -2.93 18.92
CA SER A 276 0.43 -4.22 18.42
C SER A 276 0.56 -5.25 19.55
N LEU A 277 1.16 -4.88 20.67
CA LEU A 277 1.29 -5.78 21.86
C LEU A 277 -0.07 -6.06 22.51
N ALA A 278 -1.02 -5.15 22.43
CA ALA A 278 -2.34 -5.29 23.01
C ALA A 278 -3.28 -6.19 22.18
N ILE A 279 -3.01 -6.41 20.87
CA ILE A 279 -3.86 -7.24 20.02
C ILE A 279 -4.03 -8.65 20.59
N ALA A 280 -2.94 -9.35 20.90
CA ALA A 280 -3.01 -10.74 21.34
C ALA A 280 -3.78 -10.93 22.66
N PRO A 281 -3.49 -10.20 23.76
CA PRO A 281 -4.19 -10.39 25.04
C PRO A 281 -5.64 -9.88 25.01
N LEU A 282 -5.98 -8.90 24.15
CA LEU A 282 -7.33 -8.33 24.10
C LEU A 282 -8.19 -8.91 22.96
N LEU A 283 -7.67 -9.88 22.20
CA LEU A 283 -8.25 -10.39 20.97
C LEU A 283 -9.71 -10.87 21.12
N HIS A 284 -10.01 -11.55 22.22
CA HIS A 284 -11.36 -12.09 22.50
C HIS A 284 -12.20 -11.17 23.41
N THR A 285 -11.80 -9.90 23.59
CA THR A 285 -12.54 -8.90 24.34
C THR A 285 -13.11 -7.82 23.43
N GLN A 286 -14.08 -7.04 23.93
CA GLN A 286 -14.62 -5.89 23.20
C GLN A 286 -13.58 -4.78 22.97
N LEU A 287 -12.49 -4.76 23.75
CA LEU A 287 -11.42 -3.79 23.62
C LEU A 287 -10.56 -3.99 22.36
N ILE A 288 -10.70 -5.11 21.67
CA ILE A 288 -9.99 -5.33 20.40
C ILE A 288 -10.33 -4.27 19.37
N TRP A 289 -11.58 -3.81 19.29
CA TRP A 289 -12.01 -2.86 18.26
C TRP A 289 -11.31 -1.50 18.37
N PRO A 290 -11.30 -0.80 19.51
CA PRO A 290 -10.52 0.44 19.63
C PRO A 290 -9.01 0.20 19.50
N VAL A 291 -8.48 -0.96 19.87
CA VAL A 291 -7.07 -1.31 19.66
C VAL A 291 -6.76 -1.40 18.16
N LEU A 292 -7.62 -2.04 17.36
CA LEU A 292 -7.45 -2.14 15.91
C LEU A 292 -7.54 -0.76 15.24
N VAL A 293 -8.43 0.13 15.70
CA VAL A 293 -8.49 1.53 15.22
C VAL A 293 -7.19 2.25 15.53
N ALA A 294 -6.67 2.17 16.76
CA ALA A 294 -5.42 2.81 17.17
C ALA A 294 -4.21 2.24 16.39
N PHE A 295 -4.22 0.94 16.13
CA PHE A 295 -3.22 0.23 15.35
C PHE A 295 -3.16 0.74 13.91
N GLY A 296 -4.31 0.84 13.22
CA GLY A 296 -4.39 1.39 11.87
C GLY A 296 -3.98 2.87 11.82
N ALA A 297 -4.56 3.67 12.72
CA ALA A 297 -4.30 5.10 12.80
C ALA A 297 -2.82 5.45 13.01
N SER A 298 -2.15 4.70 13.88
CA SER A 298 -0.75 4.95 14.20
C SER A 298 0.18 4.55 13.05
N ALA A 299 -0.13 3.45 12.35
CA ALA A 299 0.62 3.04 11.16
C ALA A 299 0.48 4.07 10.02
N GLY A 300 -0.75 4.48 9.69
CA GLY A 300 -1.02 5.52 8.68
C GLY A 300 -0.42 6.88 9.07
N GLY A 301 -0.44 7.20 10.37
CA GLY A 301 0.20 8.39 10.91
C GLY A 301 1.71 8.44 10.66
N LEU A 302 2.40 7.30 10.81
CA LEU A 302 3.83 7.19 10.49
C LEU A 302 4.09 7.49 9.01
N PHE A 303 3.28 6.96 8.11
CA PHE A 303 3.43 7.20 6.68
C PHE A 303 3.14 8.65 6.31
N THR A 304 2.01 9.19 6.76
CA THR A 304 1.60 10.58 6.49
C THR A 304 2.66 11.56 6.96
N LEU A 305 3.16 11.41 8.20
CA LEU A 305 4.21 12.27 8.75
C LEU A 305 5.53 12.11 7.98
N SER A 306 5.86 10.90 7.53
CA SER A 306 7.05 10.67 6.69
C SER A 306 6.98 11.49 5.40
N LEU A 307 5.83 11.50 4.71
CA LEU A 307 5.65 12.27 3.47
C LEU A 307 5.70 13.79 3.74
N ILE A 308 5.08 14.27 4.82
CA ILE A 308 5.15 15.68 5.22
C ILE A 308 6.61 16.10 5.45
N MET A 309 7.38 15.32 6.22
CA MET A 309 8.76 15.63 6.56
C MET A 309 9.68 15.55 5.33
N ILE A 310 9.45 14.63 4.39
CA ILE A 310 10.14 14.57 3.10
C ILE A 310 9.84 15.81 2.27
N GLY A 311 8.57 16.19 2.15
CA GLY A 311 8.13 17.37 1.39
C GLY A 311 8.66 18.70 1.93
N GLU A 312 9.00 18.78 3.22
CA GLU A 312 9.63 19.95 3.82
C GLU A 312 11.12 20.03 3.56
N ARG A 313 11.76 18.88 3.50
CA ARG A 313 13.23 18.80 3.35
C ARG A 313 13.67 18.96 1.91
N TYR A 314 12.98 18.33 0.98
CA TYR A 314 13.36 18.27 -0.43
C TYR A 314 12.47 19.17 -1.28
N ARG A 315 13.03 19.72 -2.37
CA ARG A 315 12.33 20.54 -3.35
C ARG A 315 12.68 20.07 -4.77
N ASP A 316 11.83 20.42 -5.70
CA ASP A 316 12.05 20.21 -7.14
C ASP A 316 12.55 18.80 -7.47
N ASP A 317 13.65 18.66 -8.18
CA ASP A 317 14.22 17.37 -8.59
C ASP A 317 14.66 16.48 -7.41
N GLU A 318 15.01 17.06 -6.27
CA GLU A 318 15.36 16.28 -5.09
C GLU A 318 14.14 15.63 -4.46
N LEU A 319 13.00 16.30 -4.47
CA LEU A 319 11.74 15.75 -4.00
C LEU A 319 11.28 14.59 -4.89
N VAL A 320 11.42 14.72 -6.21
CA VAL A 320 11.12 13.64 -7.17
C VAL A 320 11.97 12.41 -6.88
N ARG A 321 13.28 12.61 -6.64
CA ARG A 321 14.20 11.51 -6.28
C ARG A 321 13.85 10.89 -4.93
N ALA A 322 13.51 11.70 -3.92
CA ALA A 322 13.09 11.20 -2.61
C ALA A 322 11.80 10.35 -2.71
N ASN A 323 10.81 10.79 -3.47
CA ASN A 323 9.59 10.03 -3.71
C ASN A 323 9.84 8.71 -4.47
N ALA A 324 10.80 8.68 -5.40
CA ALA A 324 11.23 7.44 -6.04
C ALA A 324 11.84 6.44 -5.02
N HIS A 325 12.58 6.93 -4.03
CA HIS A 325 13.09 6.08 -2.94
C HIS A 325 11.98 5.61 -1.99
N VAL A 326 10.97 6.46 -1.72
CA VAL A 326 9.76 6.06 -0.98
C VAL A 326 9.06 4.90 -1.70
N ALA A 327 8.88 4.97 -3.01
CA ALA A 327 8.26 3.90 -3.79
C ALA A 327 9.09 2.59 -3.76
N GLN A 328 10.42 2.68 -3.78
CA GLN A 328 11.29 1.51 -3.63
C GLN A 328 11.16 0.86 -2.24
N LEU A 329 11.14 1.68 -1.17
CA LEU A 329 10.93 1.21 0.21
C LEU A 329 9.54 0.61 0.40
N TRP A 330 8.53 1.17 -0.26
CA TRP A 330 7.18 0.60 -0.31
C TRP A 330 7.20 -0.82 -0.88
N GLY A 331 7.79 -1.02 -2.05
CA GLY A 331 7.92 -2.35 -2.66
C GLY A 331 8.66 -3.34 -1.76
N LEU A 332 9.74 -2.90 -1.08
CA LEU A 332 10.48 -3.73 -0.13
C LEU A 332 9.64 -4.09 1.10
N GLY A 333 8.88 -3.15 1.65
CA GLY A 333 7.98 -3.40 2.78
C GLY A 333 6.89 -4.42 2.43
N CYS A 334 6.22 -4.24 1.29
CA CYS A 334 5.22 -5.18 0.78
C CYS A 334 5.79 -6.59 0.49
N LEU A 335 7.08 -6.69 0.19
CA LEU A 335 7.77 -7.98 0.00
C LEU A 335 8.14 -8.63 1.34
N ILE A 336 8.82 -7.89 2.20
CA ILE A 336 9.41 -8.42 3.44
C ILE A 336 8.32 -8.72 4.48
N GLY A 337 7.31 -7.85 4.61
CA GLY A 337 6.26 -7.98 5.62
C GLY A 337 5.52 -9.32 5.57
N PRO A 338 4.83 -9.65 4.47
CA PRO A 338 4.12 -10.93 4.37
C PRO A 338 5.03 -12.16 4.43
N LEU A 339 6.23 -12.10 3.83
CA LEU A 339 7.19 -13.22 3.86
C LEU A 339 7.63 -13.53 5.30
N THR A 340 8.07 -12.51 6.04
CA THR A 340 8.52 -12.70 7.43
C THR A 340 7.37 -13.11 8.32
N THR A 341 6.18 -12.54 8.14
CA THR A 341 5.00 -12.91 8.93
C THR A 341 4.57 -14.34 8.64
N GLY A 342 4.55 -14.75 7.38
CA GLY A 342 4.26 -16.12 7.00
C GLY A 342 5.25 -17.12 7.61
N ALA A 343 6.54 -16.82 7.53
CA ALA A 343 7.61 -17.64 8.10
C ALA A 343 7.50 -17.74 9.64
N VAL A 344 7.39 -16.60 10.33
CA VAL A 344 7.28 -16.57 11.79
C VAL A 344 5.98 -17.22 12.28
N SER A 345 4.88 -17.05 11.54
CA SER A 345 3.61 -17.70 11.84
C SER A 345 3.68 -19.22 11.71
N GLN A 346 4.48 -19.73 10.75
CA GLN A 346 4.64 -21.16 10.51
C GLN A 346 5.49 -21.83 11.59
N TRP A 347 6.61 -21.22 12.01
CA TRP A 347 7.63 -21.90 12.80
C TRP A 347 7.78 -21.44 14.24
N LEU A 348 7.30 -20.21 14.59
CA LEU A 348 7.55 -19.63 15.91
C LEU A 348 6.29 -19.31 16.70
N SER A 349 5.30 -18.62 16.13
CA SER A 349 4.17 -18.10 16.90
C SER A 349 2.94 -17.86 16.06
N SER A 350 1.77 -18.30 16.55
CA SER A 350 0.47 -17.95 15.97
C SER A 350 0.16 -16.44 16.04
N HIS A 351 0.86 -15.68 16.87
CA HIS A 351 0.75 -14.22 16.99
C HIS A 351 1.84 -13.48 16.21
N ALA A 352 2.41 -14.08 15.15
CA ALA A 352 3.48 -13.51 14.35
C ALA A 352 3.17 -12.09 13.84
N LEU A 353 1.96 -11.86 13.34
CA LEU A 353 1.54 -10.58 12.77
C LEU A 353 1.67 -9.42 13.79
N PRO A 354 1.01 -9.43 14.97
CA PRO A 354 1.16 -8.36 15.93
C PRO A 354 2.58 -8.28 16.52
N LEU A 355 3.29 -9.39 16.69
CA LEU A 355 4.65 -9.40 17.22
C LEU A 355 5.65 -8.76 16.25
N LEU A 356 5.56 -9.02 14.96
CA LEU A 356 6.43 -8.41 13.95
C LEU A 356 6.15 -6.92 13.80
N MET A 357 4.89 -6.50 13.90
CA MET A 357 4.54 -5.09 13.91
C MET A 357 5.06 -4.39 15.17
N ALA A 358 4.95 -5.02 16.33
CA ALA A 358 5.54 -4.50 17.58
C ALA A 358 7.07 -4.38 17.47
N THR A 359 7.74 -5.39 16.92
CA THR A 359 9.19 -5.37 16.68
C THR A 359 9.58 -4.24 15.74
N GLY A 360 8.85 -4.08 14.64
CA GLY A 360 9.05 -2.99 13.67
C GLY A 360 8.87 -1.61 14.29
N ALA A 361 7.82 -1.43 15.10
CA ALA A 361 7.56 -0.20 15.85
C ALA A 361 8.64 0.09 16.90
N PHE A 362 9.14 -0.93 17.58
CA PHE A 362 10.25 -0.81 18.54
C PHE A 362 11.54 -0.34 17.85
N VAL A 363 11.92 -0.96 16.73
CA VAL A 363 13.06 -0.53 15.91
C VAL A 363 12.88 0.92 15.44
N PHE A 364 11.66 1.28 14.99
CA PHE A 364 11.34 2.67 14.62
C PHE A 364 11.60 3.64 15.77
N ILE A 365 11.13 3.35 16.99
CA ILE A 365 11.32 4.21 18.15
C ILE A 365 12.81 4.39 18.45
N ILE A 366 13.62 3.34 18.36
CA ILE A 366 15.08 3.43 18.54
C ILE A 366 15.68 4.35 17.48
N LEU A 367 15.31 4.19 16.20
CA LEU A 367 15.83 5.03 15.13
C LEU A 367 15.41 6.50 15.28
N ALA A 368 14.15 6.75 15.66
CA ALA A 368 13.59 8.08 15.87
C ALA A 368 14.11 8.78 17.15
N SER A 369 14.68 8.02 18.10
CA SER A 369 15.21 8.54 19.35
C SER A 369 16.70 8.85 19.30
N ARG A 370 17.42 8.45 18.25
CA ARG A 370 18.85 8.72 18.09
C ARG A 370 19.10 10.23 18.03
N ARG A 371 20.11 10.72 18.76
CA ARG A 371 20.58 12.11 18.67
C ARG A 371 21.01 12.38 17.22
N GLY A 372 20.39 13.38 16.58
CA GLY A 372 20.64 13.71 15.17
C GLY A 372 19.70 13.03 14.16
N ALA A 373 18.77 12.16 14.57
CA ALA A 373 17.78 11.58 13.65
C ALA A 373 17.03 12.65 12.84
N PHE A 374 16.92 13.88 13.40
CA PHE A 374 16.23 15.02 12.82
C PHE A 374 17.09 16.31 12.81
N SER A 375 18.38 16.27 13.21
CA SER A 375 19.23 17.45 13.38
C SER A 375 19.40 18.28 12.09
N GLU A 376 19.45 17.61 10.96
CA GLU A 376 19.52 18.29 9.66
C GLU A 376 18.18 18.96 9.26
N MET A 377 17.05 18.61 9.92
CA MET A 377 15.76 19.28 9.71
C MET A 377 15.65 20.57 10.53
N GLU A 378 16.25 20.62 11.71
CA GLU A 378 16.26 21.82 12.55
C GLU A 378 17.10 22.94 11.91
N THR A 379 18.24 22.63 11.33
CA THR A 379 19.08 23.62 10.62
C THR A 379 18.37 24.20 9.39
N ALA A 380 17.55 23.45 8.68
CA ALA A 380 16.78 23.95 7.55
C ALA A 380 15.59 24.83 7.97
N SER A 381 15.02 24.68 9.17
CA SER A 381 13.94 25.51 9.69
C SER A 381 14.45 26.84 10.24
N VAL A 382 15.62 26.87 10.90
CA VAL A 382 16.26 28.08 11.45
C VAL A 382 16.80 28.99 10.34
N ALA A 383 17.20 28.43 9.19
CA ALA A 383 17.62 29.22 8.03
C ALA A 383 16.44 29.92 7.29
N ARG A 384 15.20 29.70 7.72
CA ARG A 384 13.96 30.22 7.09
C ARG A 384 13.14 31.17 7.98
N SER A 385 13.51 31.32 9.26
CA SER A 385 12.98 32.34 10.17
C SER A 385 13.87 33.60 10.13
#